data_ddee23d3a790d3cf90efcac211802627
#
_entry.id   ddee23d3a790d3cf90efcac211802627
#
_cell.length_a   1.000
_cell.length_b   1.000
_cell.length_c   1.000
_cell.angle_alpha   90.00
_cell.angle_beta   90.00
_cell.angle_gamma   90.00
#
_symmetry.space_group_name_H-M   'P 1'
#
loop_
_entity.id
_entity.type
_entity.pdbx_description
1 polymer ?
#
loop_
_entity_poly.entity_id
_entity_poly.type
_entity_poly.pdbx_seq_one_letter_code
_entity_poly.pdbx_strand_id
1 'polypeptide(L)' 'MTAVKNKPLVKEKAFQCTVINYTNGKQCQDTITILAANHMKVMQKCINLGLNLVSCVEAGEVAYRFKQ' A
#
# COMPACT_ATOMS: atom_id res chain seq x y z
N MET A 1 11.27 -23.17 23.14
CA MET A 1 11.00 -22.69 22.85
C MET A 1 10.90 -21.95 22.32
N THR A 2 10.82 -21.79 21.84
CA THR A 2 10.78 -21.06 21.53
C THR A 2 10.09 -20.21 21.24
N ALA A 3 9.87 -19.86 21.26
CA ALA A 3 9.25 -18.77 21.33
C ALA A 3 9.04 -17.98 20.15
N VAL A 4 9.15 -18.50 19.17
CA VAL A 4 8.94 -17.88 17.94
C VAL A 4 7.56 -17.46 17.72
N LYS A 5 6.69 -18.01 18.41
CA LYS A 5 5.33 -17.67 18.32
C LYS A 5 5.04 -16.22 18.49
N ASN A 6 5.99 -15.49 18.95
CA ASN A 6 5.74 -14.11 19.25
C ASN A 6 6.10 -13.16 18.15
N LYS A 7 5.93 -13.55 16.93
CA LYS A 7 6.06 -12.61 15.85
C LYS A 7 5.02 -11.51 16.02
N PRO A 8 5.44 -10.25 16.05
CA PRO A 8 4.48 -9.18 16.26
C PRO A 8 3.52 -9.05 15.08
N LEU A 9 2.33 -8.65 15.39
CA LEU A 9 1.35 -8.30 14.36
C LEU A 9 1.59 -6.86 13.95
N VAL A 10 1.61 -6.63 12.66
CA VAL A 10 1.71 -5.30 12.12
C VAL A 10 0.33 -4.87 11.69
N LYS A 11 -0.13 -3.77 12.25
CA LYS A 11 -1.39 -3.20 11.87
C LYS A 11 -1.21 -2.37 10.62
N GLU A 12 -1.94 -2.72 9.60
CA GLU A 12 -1.89 -1.98 8.34
C GLU A 12 -3.28 -1.52 7.97
N LYS A 13 -3.34 -0.37 7.33
CA LYS A 13 -4.58 0.21 6.85
C LYS A 13 -4.66 0.04 5.34
N ALA A 14 -5.88 -0.07 4.84
CA ALA A 14 -6.08 -0.12 3.40
C ALA A 14 -6.16 1.31 2.89
N PHE A 15 -5.37 1.61 1.86
CA PHE A 15 -5.38 2.91 1.21
C PHE A 15 -5.80 2.71 -0.24
N GLN A 16 -6.76 3.52 -0.67
CA GLN A 16 -7.12 3.56 -2.07
C GLN A 16 -6.25 4.60 -2.75
N CYS A 17 -5.49 4.14 -3.72
CA CYS A 17 -4.52 4.98 -4.38
C CYS A 17 -4.90 5.14 -5.85
N THR A 18 -4.92 6.37 -6.32
CA THR A 18 -5.11 6.65 -7.73
C THR A 18 -3.74 6.83 -8.36
N VAL A 19 -3.45 6.03 -9.36
CA VAL A 19 -2.16 6.09 -10.05
C VAL A 19 -2.40 6.36 -11.52
N ILE A 20 -1.41 6.96 -12.16
CA ILE A 20 -1.45 7.25 -13.58
C ILE A 20 -0.51 6.32 -14.30
N ASN A 21 -1.02 5.68 -15.34
CA ASN A 21 -0.21 4.86 -16.23
C ASN A 21 -0.34 5.37 -17.64
N TYR A 22 0.67 5.09 -18.46
CA TYR A 22 0.62 5.43 -19.88
C TYR A 22 0.62 4.14 -20.67
N THR A 23 -0.41 3.98 -21.48
CA THR A 23 -0.55 2.81 -22.35
C THR A 23 -0.72 3.30 -23.76
N ASN A 24 0.18 2.90 -24.64
CA ASN A 24 0.17 3.35 -26.04
C ASN A 24 0.17 4.87 -26.16
N GLY A 25 0.90 5.53 -25.24
CA GLY A 25 0.99 6.98 -25.26
C GLY A 25 -0.20 7.69 -24.66
N LYS A 26 -1.17 6.96 -24.16
CA LYS A 26 -2.35 7.57 -23.55
C LYS A 26 -2.27 7.46 -22.03
N GLN A 27 -2.69 8.51 -21.36
CA GLN A 27 -2.73 8.56 -19.93
C GLN A 27 -3.98 7.83 -19.42
N CYS A 28 -3.79 6.89 -18.51
CA CYS A 28 -4.87 6.14 -17.90
C CYS A 28 -4.78 6.25 -16.40
N GLN A 29 -5.91 6.34 -15.73
CA GLN A 29 -5.96 6.34 -14.28
C GLN A 29 -6.48 4.99 -13.81
N ASP A 30 -5.83 4.46 -12.78
CA ASP A 30 -6.27 3.24 -12.13
C ASP A 30 -6.34 3.46 -10.63
N THR A 31 -7.29 2.79 -10.00
CA THR A 31 -7.39 2.82 -8.55
C THR A 31 -6.96 1.46 -8.02
N ILE A 32 -5.99 1.47 -7.12
CA ILE A 32 -5.49 0.25 -6.51
C ILE A 32 -5.56 0.37 -5.01
N THR A 33 -5.58 -0.76 -4.33
CA THR A 33 -5.57 -0.78 -2.87
C THR A 33 -4.19 -1.22 -2.40
N ILE A 34 -3.61 -0.42 -1.50
CA ILE A 34 -2.29 -0.72 -0.93
C ILE A 34 -2.45 -0.77 0.58
N LEU A 35 -1.93 -1.84 1.18
CA LEU A 35 -1.90 -1.97 2.63
C LEU A 35 -0.60 -1.39 3.15
N ALA A 36 -0.70 -0.47 4.09
CA ALA A 36 0.46 0.17 4.67
C ALA A 36 0.11 0.76 6.02
N ALA A 37 1.13 1.03 6.82
CA ALA A 37 0.92 1.56 8.15
C ALA A 37 0.50 3.03 8.13
N ASN A 38 0.97 3.78 7.15
CA ASN A 38 0.66 5.20 7.03
C ASN A 38 0.88 5.66 5.59
N HIS A 39 0.57 6.93 5.34
CA HIS A 39 0.70 7.49 3.99
C HIS A 39 2.13 7.45 3.47
N MET A 40 3.10 7.70 4.34
CA MET A 40 4.50 7.68 3.92
C MET A 40 4.89 6.31 3.37
N LYS A 41 4.42 5.26 4.02
CA LYS A 41 4.70 3.89 3.57
C LYS A 41 4.02 3.59 2.24
N VAL A 42 2.82 4.13 2.03
CA VAL A 42 2.14 3.99 0.74
C VAL A 42 2.98 4.64 -0.35
N MET A 43 3.47 5.85 -0.11
CA MET A 43 4.29 6.55 -1.08
C MET A 43 5.56 5.77 -1.40
N GLN A 44 6.21 5.21 -0.40
CA GLN A 44 7.41 4.41 -0.61
C GLN A 44 7.11 3.18 -1.45
N LYS A 45 5.99 2.51 -1.19
CA LYS A 45 5.62 1.34 -1.98
C LYS A 45 5.36 1.71 -3.43
N CYS A 46 4.70 2.83 -3.67
CA CYS A 46 4.45 3.29 -5.03
C CYS A 46 5.75 3.60 -5.76
N ILE A 47 6.68 4.26 -5.10
CA ILE A 47 7.98 4.56 -5.69
C ILE A 47 8.70 3.27 -6.05
N ASN A 48 8.71 2.30 -5.13
CA ASN A 48 9.40 1.04 -5.36
C ASN A 48 8.79 0.25 -6.51
N LEU A 49 7.48 0.40 -6.74
CA LEU A 49 6.80 -0.28 -7.83
C LEU A 49 6.83 0.51 -9.13
N GLY A 50 7.39 1.72 -9.10
CA GLY A 50 7.44 2.55 -10.29
C GLY A 50 6.09 3.16 -10.65
N LEU A 51 5.20 3.33 -9.69
CA LEU A 51 3.88 3.88 -9.94
C LEU A 51 3.88 5.39 -9.76
N ASN A 52 3.06 6.06 -10.57
CA ASN A 52 2.87 7.50 -10.45
C ASN A 52 1.63 7.77 -9.61
N LEU A 53 1.85 8.00 -8.34
CA LEU A 53 0.76 8.22 -7.40
C LEU A 53 0.20 9.62 -7.54
N VAL A 54 -1.11 9.72 -7.75
CA VAL A 54 -1.81 11.00 -7.86
C VAL A 54 -2.46 11.37 -6.54
N SER A 55 -3.15 10.40 -5.94
CA SER A 55 -3.81 10.64 -4.68
C SER A 55 -3.88 9.33 -3.89
N CYS A 56 -4.08 9.49 -2.60
CA CYS A 56 -4.11 8.35 -1.70
C CYS A 56 -5.03 8.71 -0.55
N VAL A 57 -6.05 7.90 -0.33
CA VAL A 57 -6.99 8.13 0.76
C VAL A 57 -7.12 6.86 1.58
N GLU A 58 -7.28 7.04 2.88
CA GLU A 58 -7.48 5.94 3.78
C GLU A 58 -8.89 5.40 3.57
N ALA A 59 -8.99 4.09 3.32
CA ALA A 59 -10.28 3.49 3.01
C ALA A 59 -11.05 3.05 4.24
N GLY A 60 -10.47 3.22 5.41
CA GLY A 60 -11.17 2.88 6.65
C GLY A 60 -11.10 1.42 7.04
N GLU A 61 -10.48 0.60 6.23
CA GLU A 61 -10.30 -0.81 6.57
C GLU A 61 -8.97 -1.01 7.25
N VAL A 62 -8.91 -1.97 8.15
CA VAL A 62 -7.69 -2.28 8.88
C VAL A 62 -7.39 -3.77 8.70
N ALA A 63 -6.16 -4.06 8.40
CA ALA A 63 -5.70 -5.42 8.27
C ALA A 63 -4.53 -5.66 9.20
N TYR A 64 -4.37 -6.89 9.62
CA TYR A 64 -3.24 -7.29 10.43
C TYR A 64 -2.50 -8.40 9.71
N ARG A 65 -1.19 -8.36 9.82
CA ARG A 65 -0.41 -9.47 9.31
C ARG A 65 0.83 -9.63 10.16
N PHE A 66 1.38 -10.83 10.13
CA PHE A 66 2.58 -11.10 10.89
C PHE A 66 3.78 -10.48 10.20
N LYS A 67 4.59 -9.83 10.98
CA LYS A 67 5.84 -9.29 10.49
C LYS A 67 6.81 -10.43 10.28
N GLN A 68 7.47 -10.42 9.18
CA GLN A 68 8.43 -11.46 8.86
C GLN A 68 9.85 -10.95 8.90
#